data_80e913bdf6aa82e30f2a17d1e198e7f9
#
_entry.id   80e913bdf6aa82e30f2a17d1e198e7f9
#
_cell.length_a   1.000
_cell.length_b   1.000
_cell.length_c   1.000
_cell.angle_alpha   90.00
_cell.angle_beta   90.00
_cell.angle_gamma   90.00
#
_symmetry.space_group_name_H-M   'P 1'
#
loop_
_entity.id
_entity.type
_entity.pdbx_description
1 polymer ?
#
loop_
_entity_poly.entity_id
_entity_poly.type
_entity_poly.pdbx_seq_one_letter_code
_entity_poly.pdbx_strand_id
1 'polypeptide(L)'
;MTERDILIALYDATNGDAWTNNSNWCSDADLSEWYGVYTDYQGRVMSIDLSSNNLTGSLPDEIGNLEVLWTLNLYNNELTGEIPVSIGKLTELRNLDLSQNQLTGGLPSELGNMQNLVYSYLSNNQLTGTVPESLGRLTSLEYMNFGKNMLSGDLPQAVTSSSWWQKSGWVCIG
;
A
#
# COMPACT_ATOMS: atom_id res chain seq x y z
N MET A 1 13.95 -5.37 -14.85
CA MET A 1 13.21 -6.09 -13.79
C MET A 1 11.83 -6.36 -14.34
N THR A 2 11.43 -7.61 -14.41
CA THR A 2 10.10 -8.01 -14.86
C THR A 2 9.11 -7.95 -13.69
N GLU A 3 7.80 -7.97 -13.95
CA GLU A 3 6.81 -8.04 -12.86
C GLU A 3 6.95 -9.32 -12.02
N ARG A 4 7.35 -10.43 -12.66
CA ARG A 4 7.70 -11.67 -11.95
C ARG A 4 8.84 -11.46 -10.95
N ASP A 5 9.91 -10.74 -11.35
CA ASP A 5 11.02 -10.43 -10.44
C ASP A 5 10.57 -9.58 -9.25
N ILE A 6 9.64 -8.63 -9.50
CA ILE A 6 9.06 -7.79 -8.44
C ILE A 6 8.26 -8.63 -7.45
N LEU A 7 7.43 -9.53 -7.96
CA LEU A 7 6.63 -10.42 -7.09
C LEU A 7 7.52 -11.40 -6.31
N ILE A 8 8.59 -11.93 -6.91
CA ILE A 8 9.57 -12.76 -6.20
C ILE A 8 10.25 -11.94 -5.10
N ALA A 9 10.64 -10.69 -5.36
CA ALA A 9 11.19 -9.80 -4.34
C ALA A 9 10.21 -9.57 -3.18
N LEU A 10 8.92 -9.42 -3.48
CA LEU A 10 7.88 -9.34 -2.45
C LEU A 10 7.80 -10.64 -1.63
N TYR A 11 7.81 -11.79 -2.28
CA TYR A 11 7.79 -13.11 -1.64
C TYR A 11 8.96 -13.27 -0.68
N ASP A 12 10.18 -13.01 -1.16
CA ASP A 12 11.40 -13.15 -0.38
C ASP A 12 11.44 -12.18 0.81
N ALA A 13 11.07 -10.91 0.57
CA ALA A 13 11.11 -9.86 1.59
C ALA A 13 10.06 -10.05 2.69
N THR A 14 8.98 -10.79 2.40
CA THR A 14 7.87 -10.99 3.33
C THR A 14 7.70 -12.43 3.81
N ASN A 15 8.80 -13.23 3.71
CA ASN A 15 8.87 -14.60 4.20
C ASN A 15 7.80 -15.52 3.56
N GLY A 16 7.76 -15.51 2.25
CA GLY A 16 6.77 -16.19 1.42
C GLY A 16 6.56 -17.66 1.71
N ASP A 17 7.63 -18.37 2.12
CA ASP A 17 7.55 -19.78 2.53
C ASP A 17 6.64 -20.02 3.75
N ALA A 18 6.45 -18.99 4.59
CA ALA A 18 5.62 -19.05 5.79
C ALA A 18 4.20 -18.48 5.58
N TRP A 19 3.85 -18.02 4.38
CA TRP A 19 2.50 -17.51 4.12
C TRP A 19 1.44 -18.61 4.29
N THR A 20 0.26 -18.22 4.71
CA THR A 20 -0.87 -19.15 4.83
C THR A 20 -1.24 -19.78 3.48
N ASN A 21 -1.17 -19.01 2.42
CA ASN A 21 -1.34 -19.48 1.05
C ASN A 21 -0.29 -18.80 0.14
N ASN A 22 0.58 -19.60 -0.43
CA ASN A 22 1.58 -19.20 -1.41
C ASN A 22 1.49 -20.03 -2.71
N SER A 23 0.29 -20.52 -3.02
CA SER A 23 0.06 -21.39 -4.18
C SER A 23 0.57 -20.75 -5.46
N ASN A 24 1.39 -21.50 -6.19
CA ASN A 24 2.06 -21.15 -7.45
C ASN A 24 3.12 -20.03 -7.36
N TRP A 25 3.31 -19.40 -6.20
CA TRP A 25 4.37 -18.38 -6.06
C TRP A 25 5.76 -18.99 -6.36
N CYS A 26 6.59 -18.19 -7.00
CA CYS A 26 7.95 -18.59 -7.42
C CYS A 26 8.00 -19.81 -8.38
N SER A 27 6.89 -20.18 -9.01
CA SER A 27 6.80 -21.21 -10.03
C SER A 27 6.88 -20.64 -11.46
N ASP A 28 6.90 -21.53 -12.46
CA ASP A 28 6.83 -21.17 -13.87
C ASP A 28 5.39 -20.87 -14.38
N ALA A 29 4.38 -21.04 -13.52
CA ALA A 29 2.97 -20.75 -13.85
C ALA A 29 2.78 -19.28 -14.26
N ASP A 30 1.72 -18.99 -15.02
CA ASP A 30 1.37 -17.61 -15.33
C ASP A 30 1.07 -16.81 -14.06
N LEU A 31 1.39 -15.51 -14.05
CA LEU A 31 1.20 -14.67 -12.86
C LEU A 31 -0.27 -14.63 -12.38
N SER A 32 -1.21 -14.77 -13.31
CA SER A 32 -2.65 -14.86 -12.98
C SER A 32 -3.04 -16.11 -12.20
N GLU A 33 -2.16 -17.12 -12.14
CA GLU A 33 -2.35 -18.35 -11.37
C GLU A 33 -1.72 -18.28 -9.98
N TRP A 34 -0.92 -17.24 -9.70
CA TRP A 34 -0.33 -17.04 -8.38
C TRP A 34 -1.41 -16.55 -7.40
N TYR A 35 -1.48 -17.18 -6.25
CA TYR A 35 -2.48 -16.81 -5.25
C TYR A 35 -2.48 -15.31 -4.96
N GLY A 36 -3.65 -14.69 -5.06
CA GLY A 36 -3.84 -13.27 -4.77
C GLY A 36 -3.33 -12.31 -5.85
N VAL A 37 -2.83 -12.80 -7.00
CA VAL A 37 -2.37 -11.98 -8.12
C VAL A 37 -3.42 -11.99 -9.23
N TYR A 38 -3.79 -10.80 -9.70
CA TYR A 38 -4.74 -10.60 -10.79
C TYR A 38 -4.09 -9.78 -11.89
N THR A 39 -4.20 -10.26 -13.13
CA THR A 39 -3.57 -9.62 -14.29
C THR A 39 -4.60 -9.10 -15.28
N ASP A 40 -4.18 -8.18 -16.13
CA ASP A 40 -4.95 -7.78 -17.31
C ASP A 40 -4.81 -8.82 -18.45
N TYR A 41 -5.46 -8.54 -19.57
CA TYR A 41 -5.41 -9.41 -20.75
C TYR A 41 -4.01 -9.49 -21.41
N GLN A 42 -3.08 -8.63 -21.01
CA GLN A 42 -1.68 -8.63 -21.46
C GLN A 42 -0.77 -9.36 -20.46
N GLY A 43 -1.33 -9.87 -19.36
CA GLY A 43 -0.59 -10.55 -18.28
C GLY A 43 0.10 -9.60 -17.31
N ARG A 44 -0.21 -8.27 -17.33
CA ARG A 44 0.36 -7.30 -16.41
C ARG A 44 -0.42 -7.30 -15.09
N VAL A 45 0.27 -7.16 -13.97
CA VAL A 45 -0.30 -7.21 -12.63
C VAL A 45 -1.13 -5.97 -12.33
N MET A 46 -2.45 -6.14 -12.23
CA MET A 46 -3.39 -5.07 -11.89
C MET A 46 -3.81 -5.06 -10.42
N SER A 47 -3.81 -6.21 -9.76
CA SER A 47 -4.22 -6.29 -8.38
C SER A 47 -3.43 -7.36 -7.64
N ILE A 48 -3.07 -7.04 -6.40
CA ILE A 48 -2.49 -7.98 -5.44
C ILE A 48 -3.39 -7.96 -4.20
N ASP A 49 -3.94 -9.12 -3.83
CA ASP A 49 -4.66 -9.33 -2.58
C ASP A 49 -4.03 -10.49 -1.79
N LEU A 50 -3.22 -10.12 -0.82
CA LEU A 50 -2.57 -11.02 0.13
C LEU A 50 -3.03 -10.73 1.55
N SER A 51 -4.27 -10.30 1.71
CA SER A 51 -4.84 -10.00 3.02
C SER A 51 -4.94 -11.26 3.89
N SER A 52 -4.68 -11.10 5.19
CA SER A 52 -4.75 -12.19 6.19
C SER A 52 -3.93 -13.43 5.80
N ASN A 53 -2.73 -13.23 5.30
CA ASN A 53 -1.92 -14.30 4.72
C ASN A 53 -0.58 -14.56 5.44
N ASN A 54 -0.43 -14.04 6.66
CA ASN A 54 0.77 -14.27 7.49
C ASN A 54 2.07 -13.72 6.86
N LEU A 55 2.00 -12.61 6.13
CA LEU A 55 3.19 -11.92 5.63
C LEU A 55 3.95 -11.30 6.81
N THR A 56 5.26 -11.56 6.88
CA THR A 56 6.20 -10.96 7.85
C THR A 56 7.30 -10.21 7.10
N GLY A 57 8.18 -9.49 7.82
CA GLY A 57 9.25 -8.74 7.16
C GLY A 57 8.77 -7.39 6.62
N SER A 58 9.38 -6.84 5.58
CA SER A 58 9.14 -5.49 5.10
C SER A 58 8.80 -5.43 3.61
N LEU A 59 8.06 -4.39 3.22
CA LEU A 59 7.77 -4.16 1.80
C LEU A 59 9.05 -3.78 1.04
N PRO A 60 9.35 -4.46 -0.09
CA PRO A 60 10.51 -4.13 -0.89
C PRO A 60 10.25 -2.89 -1.77
N ASP A 61 11.31 -2.14 -2.07
CA ASP A 61 11.23 -0.96 -2.95
C ASP A 61 10.76 -1.30 -4.37
N GLU A 62 10.98 -2.52 -4.80
CA GLU A 62 10.61 -3.04 -6.11
C GLU A 62 9.10 -2.96 -6.36
N ILE A 63 8.27 -3.00 -5.31
CA ILE A 63 6.80 -2.94 -5.43
C ILE A 63 6.34 -1.70 -6.21
N GLY A 64 7.07 -0.58 -6.09
CA GLY A 64 6.77 0.66 -6.79
C GLY A 64 6.95 0.60 -8.32
N ASN A 65 7.45 -0.51 -8.86
CA ASN A 65 7.65 -0.70 -10.30
C ASN A 65 6.50 -1.47 -10.97
N LEU A 66 5.42 -1.77 -10.26
CA LEU A 66 4.19 -2.34 -10.84
C LEU A 66 3.32 -1.22 -11.46
N GLU A 67 3.69 -0.77 -12.65
CA GLU A 67 3.20 0.47 -13.27
C GLU A 67 1.67 0.54 -13.47
N VAL A 68 1.00 -0.62 -13.63
CA VAL A 68 -0.45 -0.69 -13.88
C VAL A 68 -1.24 -1.22 -12.69
N LEU A 69 -0.63 -1.27 -11.51
CA LEU A 69 -1.29 -1.77 -10.30
C LEU A 69 -2.42 -0.82 -9.87
N TRP A 70 -3.64 -1.34 -9.72
CA TRP A 70 -4.82 -0.61 -9.25
C TRP A 70 -5.16 -0.88 -7.78
N THR A 71 -4.87 -2.09 -7.32
CA THR A 71 -5.16 -2.50 -5.95
C THR A 71 -3.95 -3.18 -5.33
N LEU A 72 -3.57 -2.71 -4.15
CA LEU A 72 -2.62 -3.39 -3.26
C LEU A 72 -3.29 -3.59 -1.91
N ASN A 73 -3.70 -4.83 -1.63
CA ASN A 73 -4.33 -5.20 -0.37
C ASN A 73 -3.43 -6.16 0.40
N LEU A 74 -2.83 -5.66 1.49
CA LEU A 74 -2.00 -6.40 2.42
C LEU A 74 -2.56 -6.31 3.86
N TYR A 75 -3.87 -6.09 3.98
CA TYR A 75 -4.59 -6.00 5.23
C TYR A 75 -4.33 -7.19 6.15
N ASN A 76 -4.23 -6.92 7.45
CA ASN A 76 -4.15 -7.94 8.49
C ASN A 76 -3.03 -8.96 8.26
N ASN A 77 -1.80 -8.47 8.28
CA ASN A 77 -0.58 -9.24 8.23
C ASN A 77 0.36 -8.81 9.37
N GLU A 78 1.60 -9.27 9.36
CA GLU A 78 2.63 -8.95 10.35
C GLU A 78 3.78 -8.15 9.72
N LEU A 79 3.50 -7.32 8.72
CA LEU A 79 4.50 -6.52 8.04
C LEU A 79 5.12 -5.48 8.97
N THR A 80 6.43 -5.35 8.91
CA THR A 80 7.27 -4.43 9.71
C THR A 80 8.02 -3.45 8.81
N GLY A 81 8.86 -2.60 9.41
CA GLY A 81 9.63 -1.62 8.64
C GLY A 81 8.79 -0.45 8.15
N GLU A 82 9.35 0.37 7.29
CA GLU A 82 8.72 1.57 6.78
C GLU A 82 7.92 1.31 5.49
N ILE A 83 6.95 2.16 5.21
CA ILE A 83 6.32 2.21 3.88
C ILE A 83 7.37 2.76 2.90
N PRO A 84 7.77 2.00 1.86
CA PRO A 84 8.84 2.44 0.98
C PRO A 84 8.43 3.68 0.17
N VAL A 85 9.34 4.62 -0.01
CA VAL A 85 9.08 5.84 -0.80
C VAL A 85 8.70 5.53 -2.25
N SER A 86 9.15 4.39 -2.75
CA SER A 86 8.80 3.88 -4.08
C SER A 86 7.31 3.64 -4.29
N ILE A 87 6.52 3.50 -3.21
CA ILE A 87 5.06 3.34 -3.27
C ILE A 87 4.41 4.50 -4.07
N GLY A 88 4.99 5.70 -3.99
CA GLY A 88 4.52 6.88 -4.72
C GLY A 88 4.69 6.80 -6.24
N LYS A 89 5.38 5.78 -6.77
CA LYS A 89 5.46 5.51 -8.21
C LYS A 89 4.24 4.79 -8.76
N LEU A 90 3.41 4.22 -7.89
CA LEU A 90 2.18 3.52 -8.26
C LEU A 90 1.08 4.52 -8.63
N THR A 91 1.28 5.27 -9.69
CA THR A 91 0.37 6.36 -10.08
C THR A 91 -1.01 5.90 -10.55
N GLU A 92 -1.15 4.65 -10.97
CA GLU A 92 -2.43 4.04 -11.34
C GLU A 92 -3.19 3.44 -10.15
N LEU A 93 -2.55 3.38 -8.94
CA LEU A 93 -3.18 2.78 -7.77
C LEU A 93 -4.41 3.55 -7.33
N ARG A 94 -5.49 2.81 -7.10
CA ARG A 94 -6.79 3.31 -6.63
C ARG A 94 -7.10 2.88 -5.20
N ASN A 95 -6.69 1.68 -4.83
CA ASN A 95 -6.95 1.11 -3.51
C ASN A 95 -5.63 0.65 -2.87
N LEU A 96 -5.31 1.24 -1.72
CA LEU A 96 -4.18 0.85 -0.90
C LEU A 96 -4.69 0.44 0.47
N ASP A 97 -4.51 -0.83 0.85
CA ASP A 97 -4.80 -1.28 2.20
C ASP A 97 -3.56 -1.95 2.83
N LEU A 98 -2.94 -1.24 3.76
CA LEU A 98 -1.84 -1.70 4.60
C LEU A 98 -2.25 -1.73 6.07
N SER A 99 -3.55 -1.62 6.37
CA SER A 99 -4.03 -1.57 7.74
C SER A 99 -3.87 -2.90 8.47
N GLN A 100 -3.86 -2.85 9.79
CA GLN A 100 -3.61 -3.99 10.68
C GLN A 100 -2.29 -4.71 10.36
N ASN A 101 -1.20 -3.95 10.47
CA ASN A 101 0.18 -4.43 10.35
C ASN A 101 1.03 -3.85 11.50
N GLN A 102 2.33 -3.99 11.42
CA GLN A 102 3.30 -3.47 12.39
C GLN A 102 4.24 -2.44 11.73
N LEU A 103 3.76 -1.73 10.72
CA LEU A 103 4.55 -0.75 9.96
C LEU A 103 4.96 0.42 10.84
N THR A 104 6.20 0.86 10.67
CA THR A 104 6.86 1.93 11.44
C THR A 104 7.28 3.10 10.55
N GLY A 105 7.98 4.08 11.12
CA GLY A 105 8.44 5.25 10.37
C GLY A 105 7.31 6.23 10.06
N GLY A 106 7.57 7.18 9.17
CA GLY A 106 6.63 8.21 8.78
C GLY A 106 5.79 7.84 7.56
N LEU A 107 4.74 8.62 7.33
CA LEU A 107 4.04 8.59 6.04
C LEU A 107 4.93 9.22 4.98
N PRO A 108 5.33 8.48 3.91
CA PRO A 108 6.17 9.06 2.88
C PRO A 108 5.43 10.17 2.11
N SER A 109 6.11 11.29 1.87
CA SER A 109 5.54 12.41 1.12
C SER A 109 5.14 12.03 -0.30
N GLU A 110 5.76 10.98 -0.84
CA GLU A 110 5.54 10.41 -2.16
C GLU A 110 4.13 9.82 -2.33
N LEU A 111 3.43 9.50 -1.24
CA LEU A 111 2.01 9.15 -1.29
C LEU A 111 1.18 10.23 -2.01
N GLY A 112 1.56 11.51 -1.89
CA GLY A 112 0.92 12.62 -2.58
C GLY A 112 1.08 12.61 -4.12
N ASN A 113 1.89 11.70 -4.68
CA ASN A 113 2.05 11.52 -6.13
C ASN A 113 1.00 10.60 -6.74
N MET A 114 0.26 9.85 -5.90
CA MET A 114 -0.69 8.81 -6.33
C MET A 114 -2.04 9.42 -6.70
N GLN A 115 -2.08 10.16 -7.81
CA GLN A 115 -3.21 11.01 -8.20
C GLN A 115 -4.51 10.24 -8.48
N ASN A 116 -4.43 8.94 -8.76
CA ASN A 116 -5.59 8.07 -8.97
C ASN A 116 -6.07 7.37 -7.69
N LEU A 117 -5.38 7.59 -6.54
CA LEU A 117 -5.74 6.95 -5.28
C LEU A 117 -7.12 7.42 -4.82
N VAL A 118 -8.02 6.45 -4.58
CA VAL A 118 -9.40 6.68 -4.12
C VAL A 118 -9.57 6.29 -2.66
N TYR A 119 -9.07 5.13 -2.29
CA TYR A 119 -9.16 4.60 -0.93
C TYR A 119 -7.79 4.26 -0.37
N SER A 120 -7.50 4.74 0.84
CA SER A 120 -6.25 4.45 1.55
C SER A 120 -6.51 4.07 3.00
N TYR A 121 -6.15 2.86 3.37
CA TYR A 121 -6.27 2.31 4.72
C TYR A 121 -4.88 2.02 5.28
N LEU A 122 -4.47 2.82 6.27
CA LEU A 122 -3.17 2.74 6.94
C LEU A 122 -3.32 2.59 8.45
N SER A 123 -4.56 2.39 8.94
CA SER A 123 -4.86 2.34 10.37
C SER A 123 -4.32 1.09 11.05
N ASN A 124 -4.22 1.14 12.38
CA ASN A 124 -3.72 0.03 13.18
C ASN A 124 -2.30 -0.40 12.75
N ASN A 125 -1.36 0.53 12.81
CA ASN A 125 0.06 0.34 12.59
C ASN A 125 0.84 1.09 13.69
N GLN A 126 2.14 1.23 13.54
CA GLN A 126 3.03 1.94 14.45
C GLN A 126 3.66 3.17 13.75
N LEU A 127 2.94 3.78 12.82
CA LEU A 127 3.42 4.93 12.06
C LEU A 127 3.59 6.15 12.95
N THR A 128 4.66 6.91 12.75
CA THR A 128 5.09 8.05 13.56
C THR A 128 5.25 9.32 12.72
N GLY A 129 5.66 10.41 13.33
CA GLY A 129 5.90 11.68 12.62
C GLY A 129 4.61 12.42 12.31
N THR A 130 4.64 13.27 11.30
CA THR A 130 3.52 14.15 10.93
C THR A 130 2.88 13.73 9.60
N VAL A 131 1.65 14.17 9.40
CA VAL A 131 0.96 13.98 8.11
C VAL A 131 1.61 14.90 7.07
N PRO A 132 2.08 14.38 5.92
CA PRO A 132 2.72 15.22 4.89
C PRO A 132 1.73 16.17 4.19
N GLU A 133 2.17 17.40 3.91
CA GLU A 133 1.39 18.38 3.14
C GLU A 133 1.00 17.86 1.74
N SER A 134 1.85 17.03 1.16
CA SER A 134 1.66 16.45 -0.18
C SER A 134 0.35 15.66 -0.32
N LEU A 135 -0.19 15.13 0.77
CA LEU A 135 -1.49 14.42 0.75
C LEU A 135 -2.65 15.35 0.33
N GLY A 136 -2.49 16.65 0.52
CA GLY A 136 -3.46 17.63 0.01
C GLY A 136 -3.59 17.66 -1.52
N ARG A 137 -2.65 17.08 -2.25
CA ARG A 137 -2.65 17.00 -3.73
C ARG A 137 -3.46 15.83 -4.29
N LEU A 138 -3.94 14.91 -3.46
CA LEU A 138 -4.69 13.72 -3.88
C LEU A 138 -6.11 14.11 -4.31
N THR A 139 -6.28 14.41 -5.58
CA THR A 139 -7.56 14.95 -6.09
C THR A 139 -8.66 13.91 -6.25
N SER A 140 -8.30 12.64 -6.44
CA SER A 140 -9.24 11.53 -6.60
C SER A 140 -9.62 10.85 -5.28
N LEU A 141 -8.95 11.23 -4.17
CA LEU A 141 -9.14 10.56 -2.89
C LEU A 141 -10.55 10.81 -2.34
N GLU A 142 -11.22 9.75 -1.92
CA GLU A 142 -12.52 9.76 -1.27
C GLU A 142 -12.44 9.40 0.21
N TYR A 143 -11.50 8.52 0.56
CA TYR A 143 -11.35 8.08 1.94
C TYR A 143 -9.88 7.77 2.27
N MET A 144 -9.42 8.27 3.42
CA MET A 144 -8.12 7.91 3.99
C MET A 144 -8.27 7.69 5.49
N ASN A 145 -7.74 6.57 5.99
CA ASN A 145 -7.73 6.25 7.41
C ASN A 145 -6.31 5.91 7.87
N PHE A 146 -5.76 6.73 8.72
CA PHE A 146 -4.48 6.49 9.41
C PHE A 146 -4.62 6.50 10.94
N GLY A 147 -5.83 6.28 11.46
CA GLY A 147 -6.09 6.18 12.90
C GLY A 147 -5.41 4.99 13.56
N LYS A 148 -5.32 5.02 14.87
CA LYS A 148 -4.60 3.99 15.65
C LYS A 148 -3.16 3.80 15.15
N ASN A 149 -2.44 4.89 15.05
CA ASN A 149 -1.02 5.02 14.82
C ASN A 149 -0.42 5.94 15.89
N MET A 150 0.85 6.27 15.78
CA MET A 150 1.54 7.20 16.67
C MET A 150 1.89 8.51 15.94
N LEU A 151 1.05 8.93 14.99
CA LEU A 151 1.21 10.20 14.28
C LEU A 151 1.00 11.37 15.25
N SER A 152 1.69 12.48 15.02
CA SER A 152 1.71 13.64 15.89
C SER A 152 1.65 14.95 15.09
N GLY A 153 1.46 16.06 15.80
CA GLY A 153 1.40 17.40 15.17
C GLY A 153 0.04 17.72 14.57
N ASP A 154 -0.09 18.95 14.11
CA ASP A 154 -1.29 19.43 13.47
C ASP A 154 -1.39 18.96 12.02
N LEU A 155 -2.62 18.81 11.54
CA LEU A 155 -2.84 18.53 10.13
C LEU A 155 -2.44 19.74 9.27
N PRO A 156 -1.66 19.52 8.20
CA PRO A 156 -1.33 20.57 7.27
C PRO A 156 -2.58 21.24 6.66
N GLN A 157 -2.52 22.55 6.46
CA GLN A 157 -3.62 23.29 5.82
C GLN A 157 -3.93 22.73 4.42
N ALA A 158 -2.92 22.31 3.67
CA ALA A 158 -3.11 21.70 2.37
C ALA A 158 -4.00 20.45 2.42
N VAL A 159 -3.93 19.67 3.49
CA VAL A 159 -4.78 18.51 3.74
C VAL A 159 -6.18 18.95 4.15
N THR A 160 -6.30 19.79 5.16
CA THR A 160 -7.61 20.23 5.69
C THR A 160 -8.42 21.06 4.69
N SER A 161 -7.76 21.71 3.72
CA SER A 161 -8.40 22.47 2.63
C SER A 161 -8.68 21.61 1.39
N SER A 162 -8.23 20.35 1.36
CA SER A 162 -8.42 19.48 0.20
C SER A 162 -9.89 19.07 0.03
N SER A 163 -10.26 18.78 -1.23
CA SER A 163 -11.64 18.39 -1.57
C SER A 163 -12.06 17.07 -0.91
N TRP A 164 -11.13 16.14 -0.76
CA TRP A 164 -11.41 14.84 -0.14
C TRP A 164 -11.60 14.96 1.38
N TRP A 165 -10.82 15.82 2.05
CA TRP A 165 -11.00 16.08 3.48
C TRP A 165 -12.38 16.62 3.79
N GLN A 166 -12.85 17.59 2.98
CA GLN A 166 -14.15 18.22 3.16
C GLN A 166 -15.32 17.28 2.88
N LYS A 167 -15.13 16.29 2.01
CA LYS A 167 -16.15 15.27 1.67
C LYS A 167 -16.21 14.12 2.65
N SER A 168 -15.07 13.62 3.09
CA SER A 168 -14.99 12.38 3.86
C SER A 168 -15.48 12.50 5.29
N GLY A 169 -15.38 13.69 5.90
CA GLY A 169 -15.81 13.91 7.30
C GLY A 169 -15.18 12.98 8.35
N TRP A 170 -14.41 11.99 7.95
CA TRP A 170 -13.91 10.90 8.76
C TRP A 170 -12.45 10.60 8.46
N VAL A 171 -11.55 11.41 8.98
CA VAL A 171 -10.17 11.01 9.14
C VAL A 171 -9.97 10.75 10.63
N CYS A 172 -9.88 9.47 11.01
CA CYS A 172 -9.53 9.12 12.37
C CYS A 172 -8.05 9.40 12.58
N ILE A 173 -7.75 10.45 13.34
CA ILE A 173 -6.45 10.74 13.93
C ILE A 173 -6.59 10.33 15.40
N GLY A 174 -5.79 9.39 15.86
CA GLY A 174 -5.76 8.98 17.26
C GLY A 174 -5.85 7.50 17.48
#